data_81effaca516a54c094d0f9e3b77a9759
#
_entry.id   81effaca516a54c094d0f9e3b77a9759
#
_cell.length_a   1.000
_cell.length_b   1.000
_cell.length_c   1.000
_cell.angle_alpha   90.00
_cell.angle_beta   90.00
_cell.angle_gamma   90.00
#
_symmetry.space_group_name_H-M   'P 1'
#
loop_
_entity.id
_entity.type
_entity.pdbx_description
1 polymer ?
#
loop_
_entity_poly.entity_id
_entity_poly.type
_entity_poly.pdbx_seq_one_letter_code
_entity_poly.pdbx_strand_id
1 'polypeptide(L)'
;MKRIYPNEKWCLGCHLCEYYCSFANSGCKDMVQALKDKKIFPRIRVEGDERVTFALSCRHCSDPLCIKACISGALHKEDGAVMIDYDRCVGCQSCILACPFGAIVQGENGVIQKCELCLKNSTGAPACVLGCPNHALEYKELAEPKKSKKKGARTK
;
A
#
# COMPACT_ATOMS: atom_id res chain seq x y z
N MET A 1 11.41 0.65 -10.29
CA MET A 1 11.21 0.80 -8.82
C MET A 1 10.65 -0.49 -8.25
N LYS A 2 11.18 -0.94 -7.10
CA LYS A 2 10.67 -2.12 -6.38
C LYS A 2 9.27 -1.88 -5.81
N ARG A 3 8.44 -2.91 -5.82
CA ARG A 3 7.06 -2.90 -5.28
C ARG A 3 6.81 -4.20 -4.50
N ILE A 4 5.78 -4.21 -3.66
CA ILE A 4 5.36 -5.41 -2.94
C ILE A 4 4.40 -6.20 -3.84
N TYR A 5 4.71 -7.47 -4.05
CA TYR A 5 3.89 -8.42 -4.80
C TYR A 5 3.48 -9.56 -3.89
N PRO A 6 2.17 -9.75 -3.66
CA PRO A 6 1.68 -10.90 -2.93
C PRO A 6 1.67 -12.14 -3.82
N ASN A 7 2.03 -13.27 -3.24
CA ASN A 7 1.85 -14.58 -3.82
C ASN A 7 0.73 -15.31 -3.05
N GLU A 8 -0.42 -15.42 -3.66
CA GLU A 8 -1.62 -16.01 -3.05
C GLU A 8 -1.43 -17.49 -2.66
N LYS A 9 -0.60 -18.22 -3.42
CA LYS A 9 -0.32 -19.64 -3.12
C LYS A 9 0.43 -19.85 -1.81
N TRP A 10 1.14 -18.84 -1.33
CA TRP A 10 1.94 -18.88 -0.12
C TRP A 10 1.34 -18.07 1.03
N CYS A 11 0.28 -17.31 0.77
CA CYS A 11 -0.37 -16.53 1.81
C CYS A 11 -1.22 -17.42 2.73
N LEU A 12 -0.91 -17.40 4.01
CA LEU A 12 -1.61 -18.19 5.04
C LEU A 12 -2.80 -17.43 5.66
N GLY A 13 -3.05 -16.19 5.27
CA GLY A 13 -4.07 -15.36 5.92
C GLY A 13 -3.77 -15.01 7.39
N CYS A 14 -2.53 -15.10 7.83
CA CYS A 14 -2.14 -14.98 9.24
C CYS A 14 -2.12 -13.55 9.80
N HIS A 15 -2.34 -12.54 8.97
CA HIS A 15 -2.35 -11.10 9.30
C HIS A 15 -1.05 -10.53 9.91
N LEU A 16 0.02 -11.30 10.05
CA LEU A 16 1.29 -10.80 10.62
C LEU A 16 1.85 -9.60 9.84
N CYS A 17 1.68 -9.56 8.53
CA CYS A 17 2.09 -8.42 7.72
C CYS A 17 1.39 -7.10 8.11
N GLU A 18 0.14 -7.16 8.59
CA GLU A 18 -0.61 -6.01 9.09
C GLU A 18 -0.04 -5.51 10.43
N TYR A 19 0.28 -6.43 11.34
CA TYR A 19 0.92 -6.09 12.62
C TYR A 19 2.31 -5.48 12.41
N TYR A 20 3.15 -6.08 11.58
CA TYR A 20 4.48 -5.53 11.26
C TYR A 20 4.38 -4.17 10.56
N CYS A 21 3.39 -3.99 9.68
CA CYS A 21 3.15 -2.69 9.03
C CYS A 21 2.74 -1.64 10.05
N SER A 22 1.82 -1.96 10.97
CA SER A 22 1.36 -1.05 12.02
C SER A 22 2.47 -0.70 12.98
N PHE A 23 3.27 -1.69 13.40
CA PHE A 23 4.43 -1.48 14.24
C PHE A 23 5.45 -0.53 13.61
N ALA A 24 5.87 -0.80 12.37
CA ALA A 24 6.84 0.03 11.66
C ALA A 24 6.39 1.50 11.49
N ASN A 25 5.08 1.76 11.50
CA ASN A 25 4.51 3.09 11.34
C ASN A 25 4.03 3.71 12.68
N SER A 26 4.23 3.04 13.81
CA SER A 26 3.81 3.53 15.12
C SER A 26 4.79 4.52 15.77
N GLY A 27 6.03 4.58 15.27
CA GLY A 27 7.12 5.33 15.92
C GLY A 27 7.64 4.71 17.23
N CYS A 28 7.07 3.59 17.69
CA CYS A 28 7.50 2.89 18.89
C CYS A 28 8.67 1.95 18.60
N LYS A 29 9.52 1.73 19.59
CA LYS A 29 10.63 0.76 19.49
C LYS A 29 10.23 -0.64 19.95
N ASP A 30 9.14 -0.76 20.69
CA ASP A 30 8.63 -2.01 21.25
C ASP A 30 7.25 -2.33 20.65
N MET A 31 7.09 -3.57 20.16
CA MET A 31 5.88 -4.01 19.49
C MET A 31 4.68 -4.09 20.46
N VAL A 32 4.90 -4.46 21.72
CA VAL A 32 3.82 -4.54 22.71
C VAL A 32 3.29 -3.15 23.01
N GLN A 33 4.18 -2.16 23.21
CA GLN A 33 3.76 -0.76 23.39
C GLN A 33 3.05 -0.18 22.17
N ALA A 34 3.43 -0.63 20.97
CA ALA A 34 2.84 -0.15 19.72
C ALA A 34 1.43 -0.69 19.48
N LEU A 35 1.16 -1.94 19.88
CA LEU A 35 0.00 -2.69 19.39
C LEU A 35 -0.97 -3.13 20.49
N LYS A 36 -0.48 -3.37 21.73
CA LYS A 36 -1.33 -3.86 22.81
C LYS A 36 -2.41 -2.82 23.16
N ASP A 37 -3.66 -3.28 23.18
CA ASP A 37 -4.85 -2.48 23.52
C ASP A 37 -5.05 -1.24 22.64
N LYS A 38 -4.46 -1.24 21.41
CA LYS A 38 -4.60 -0.17 20.44
C LYS A 38 -5.27 -0.64 19.17
N LYS A 39 -6.08 0.23 18.57
CA LYS A 39 -6.58 0.02 17.22
C LYS A 39 -5.42 0.17 16.23
N ILE A 40 -5.18 -0.86 15.45
CA ILE A 40 -4.15 -0.84 14.42
C ILE A 40 -4.70 -0.28 13.11
N PHE A 41 -3.84 0.45 12.38
CA PHE A 41 -4.15 1.01 11.06
C PHE A 41 -3.08 0.56 10.05
N PRO A 42 -3.11 -0.70 9.62
CA PRO A 42 -2.13 -1.21 8.67
C PRO A 42 -2.31 -0.56 7.30
N ARG A 43 -1.19 -0.33 6.60
CA ARG A 43 -1.17 0.18 5.22
C ARG A 43 -1.10 -0.96 4.19
N ILE A 44 -1.21 -2.18 4.66
CA ILE A 44 -1.38 -3.43 3.91
C ILE A 44 -2.49 -4.20 4.62
N ARG A 45 -3.34 -4.90 3.88
CA ARG A 45 -4.47 -5.67 4.43
C ARG A 45 -4.50 -7.06 3.82
N VAL A 46 -4.84 -8.04 4.63
CA VAL A 46 -5.11 -9.40 4.16
C VAL A 46 -6.58 -9.47 3.77
N GLU A 47 -6.82 -9.84 2.54
CA GLU A 47 -8.14 -10.00 1.94
C GLU A 47 -8.26 -11.44 1.40
N GLY A 48 -9.47 -11.95 1.34
CA GLY A 48 -9.72 -13.26 0.76
C GLY A 48 -10.86 -14.00 1.43
N ASP A 49 -10.97 -15.26 1.06
CA ASP A 49 -11.95 -16.21 1.58
C ASP A 49 -11.27 -17.52 2.00
N GLU A 50 -12.05 -18.57 2.28
CA GLU A 50 -11.53 -19.88 2.69
C GLU A 50 -10.62 -20.55 1.65
N ARG A 51 -10.66 -20.13 0.39
CA ARG A 51 -9.93 -20.74 -0.73
C ARG A 51 -8.68 -19.97 -1.12
N VAL A 52 -8.75 -18.64 -1.09
CA VAL A 52 -7.68 -17.77 -1.55
C VAL A 52 -7.53 -16.59 -0.61
N THR A 53 -6.34 -16.40 -0.10
CA THR A 53 -5.97 -15.23 0.70
C THR A 53 -4.77 -14.53 0.08
N PHE A 54 -4.73 -13.21 0.18
CA PHE A 54 -3.59 -12.41 -0.28
C PHE A 54 -3.50 -11.08 0.46
N ALA A 55 -2.30 -10.54 0.53
CA ALA A 55 -2.08 -9.24 1.16
C ALA A 55 -2.14 -8.11 0.12
N LEU A 56 -3.11 -7.22 0.30
CA LEU A 56 -3.34 -6.07 -0.57
C LEU A 56 -2.57 -4.85 -0.06
N SER A 57 -1.76 -4.24 -0.93
CA SER A 57 -1.05 -2.99 -0.66
C SER A 57 -1.07 -2.06 -1.88
N CYS A 58 -0.60 -0.81 -1.70
CA CYS A 58 -0.52 0.15 -2.79
C CYS A 58 0.39 -0.36 -3.91
N ARG A 59 -0.11 -0.30 -5.15
CA ARG A 59 0.61 -0.71 -6.36
C ARG A 59 1.58 0.35 -6.88
N HIS A 60 1.61 1.55 -6.33
CA HIS A 60 2.43 2.68 -6.78
C HIS A 60 2.37 2.83 -8.31
N CYS A 61 1.16 2.99 -8.82
CA CYS A 61 0.85 2.99 -10.25
C CYS A 61 1.74 3.97 -11.03
N SER A 62 2.05 3.65 -12.29
CA SER A 62 2.73 4.57 -13.21
C SER A 62 1.86 5.79 -13.53
N ASP A 63 0.55 5.57 -13.69
CA ASP A 63 -0.47 6.60 -13.86
C ASP A 63 -1.46 6.55 -12.67
N PRO A 64 -1.15 7.21 -11.53
CA PRO A 64 -1.90 7.10 -10.31
C PRO A 64 -3.16 7.96 -10.30
N LEU A 65 -4.35 7.34 -10.43
CA LEU A 65 -5.64 8.02 -10.36
C LEU A 65 -5.85 8.74 -9.02
N CYS A 66 -5.31 8.20 -7.94
CA CYS A 66 -5.40 8.81 -6.62
C CYS A 66 -4.72 10.18 -6.53
N ILE A 67 -3.59 10.38 -7.25
CA ILE A 67 -2.95 11.69 -7.34
C ILE A 67 -3.83 12.66 -8.13
N LYS A 68 -4.38 12.21 -9.25
CA LYS A 68 -5.27 13.04 -10.08
C LYS A 68 -6.55 13.46 -9.35
N ALA A 69 -7.04 12.62 -8.45
CA ALA A 69 -8.23 12.88 -7.64
C ALA A 69 -7.95 13.69 -6.37
N CYS A 70 -6.67 13.95 -6.03
CA CYS A 70 -6.32 14.64 -4.79
C CYS A 70 -6.49 16.14 -4.93
N ILE A 71 -7.56 16.70 -4.37
CA ILE A 71 -7.90 18.13 -4.46
C ILE A 71 -6.91 19.05 -3.74
N SER A 72 -6.27 18.55 -2.66
CA SER A 72 -5.27 19.32 -1.89
C SER A 72 -3.84 19.13 -2.40
N GLY A 73 -3.62 18.23 -3.38
CA GLY A 73 -2.29 17.90 -3.86
C GLY A 73 -1.40 17.19 -2.80
N ALA A 74 -1.99 16.63 -1.76
CA ALA A 74 -1.27 15.89 -0.72
C ALA A 74 -0.62 14.61 -1.26
N LEU A 75 -1.20 13.97 -2.28
CA LEU A 75 -0.61 12.81 -2.93
C LEU A 75 0.27 13.24 -4.10
N HIS A 76 1.50 12.76 -4.09
CA HIS A 76 2.50 13.08 -5.13
C HIS A 76 3.37 11.85 -5.45
N LYS A 77 4.19 11.95 -6.49
CA LYS A 77 5.22 10.96 -6.80
C LYS A 77 6.58 11.43 -6.31
N GLU A 78 7.28 10.55 -5.59
CA GLU A 78 8.65 10.72 -5.17
C GLU A 78 9.41 9.41 -5.46
N ASP A 79 10.51 9.47 -6.21
CA ASP A 79 11.33 8.30 -6.61
C ASP A 79 10.53 7.12 -7.20
N GLY A 80 9.44 7.45 -7.91
CA GLY A 80 8.52 6.48 -8.51
C GLY A 80 7.48 5.90 -7.55
N ALA A 81 7.58 6.14 -6.25
CA ALA A 81 6.57 5.80 -5.27
C ALA A 81 5.48 6.89 -5.21
N VAL A 82 4.25 6.48 -4.91
CA VAL A 82 3.18 7.43 -4.55
C VAL A 82 3.30 7.67 -3.05
N MET A 83 3.57 8.91 -2.68
CA MET A 83 3.76 9.36 -1.30
C MET A 83 2.61 10.25 -0.87
N ILE A 84 2.48 10.48 0.43
CA ILE A 84 1.50 11.39 1.01
C ILE A 84 2.19 12.44 1.87
N ASP A 85 1.79 13.68 1.68
CA ASP A 85 2.05 14.79 2.58
C ASP A 85 0.86 14.89 3.55
N TYR A 86 1.07 14.47 4.78
CA TYR A 86 0.01 14.42 5.80
C TYR A 86 -0.46 15.80 6.22
N ASP A 87 0.38 16.82 6.17
CA ASP A 87 0.06 18.19 6.55
C ASP A 87 -0.89 18.85 5.54
N ARG A 88 -0.82 18.41 4.28
CA ARG A 88 -1.70 18.88 3.20
C ARG A 88 -2.99 18.09 3.06
N CYS A 89 -3.10 16.92 3.71
CA CYS A 89 -4.26 16.07 3.55
C CYS A 89 -5.47 16.62 4.32
N VAL A 90 -6.52 16.97 3.60
CA VAL A 90 -7.78 17.50 4.16
C VAL A 90 -8.83 16.41 4.44
N GLY A 91 -8.49 15.13 4.29
CA GLY A 91 -9.40 14.01 4.58
C GLY A 91 -10.62 13.90 3.66
N CYS A 92 -10.61 14.48 2.47
CA CYS A 92 -11.76 14.48 1.55
C CYS A 92 -12.12 13.10 0.95
N GLN A 93 -11.26 12.09 1.14
CA GLN A 93 -11.43 10.68 0.74
C GLN A 93 -11.59 10.43 -0.77
N SER A 94 -11.51 11.43 -1.64
CA SER A 94 -11.63 11.27 -3.10
C SER A 94 -10.63 10.26 -3.69
N CYS A 95 -9.43 10.17 -3.10
CA CYS A 95 -8.40 9.22 -3.50
C CYS A 95 -8.76 7.76 -3.13
N ILE A 96 -9.55 7.52 -2.09
CA ILE A 96 -10.07 6.20 -1.72
C ILE A 96 -11.00 5.71 -2.84
N LEU A 97 -11.95 6.55 -3.24
CA LEU A 97 -12.90 6.24 -4.32
C LEU A 97 -12.21 6.06 -5.67
N ALA A 98 -11.14 6.82 -5.92
CA ALA A 98 -10.39 6.76 -7.17
C ALA A 98 -9.44 5.56 -7.27
N CYS A 99 -9.14 4.86 -6.17
CA CYS A 99 -8.20 3.76 -6.16
C CYS A 99 -8.84 2.46 -6.66
N PRO A 100 -8.48 1.93 -7.85
CA PRO A 100 -9.10 0.72 -8.39
C PRO A 100 -8.73 -0.55 -7.60
N PHE A 101 -7.76 -0.47 -6.70
CA PHE A 101 -7.28 -1.59 -5.89
C PHE A 101 -7.76 -1.51 -4.43
N GLY A 102 -8.50 -0.49 -4.02
CA GLY A 102 -8.89 -0.31 -2.63
C GLY A 102 -7.72 -0.19 -1.64
N ALA A 103 -6.54 0.23 -2.12
CA ALA A 103 -5.31 0.22 -1.34
C ALA A 103 -5.08 1.50 -0.51
N ILE A 104 -6.05 2.39 -0.46
CA ILE A 104 -6.05 3.61 0.35
C ILE A 104 -7.19 3.48 1.34
N VAL A 105 -6.90 3.71 2.60
CA VAL A 105 -7.89 3.60 3.67
C VAL A 105 -7.95 4.90 4.47
N GLN A 106 -9.05 5.09 5.19
CA GLN A 106 -9.13 6.14 6.19
C GLN A 106 -8.30 5.73 7.40
N GLY A 107 -7.42 6.60 7.82
CA GLY A 107 -6.64 6.44 9.05
C GLY A 107 -7.27 7.17 10.22
N GLU A 108 -6.49 7.35 11.26
CA GLU A 108 -6.86 8.12 12.43
C GLU A 108 -7.06 9.60 12.05
N ASN A 109 -7.97 10.29 12.75
CA ASN A 109 -8.27 11.72 12.54
C ASN A 109 -8.79 12.09 11.13
N GLY A 110 -9.36 11.13 10.40
CA GLY A 110 -9.92 11.37 9.07
C GLY A 110 -8.91 11.48 7.93
N VAL A 111 -7.62 11.52 8.23
CA VAL A 111 -6.55 11.55 7.24
C VAL A 111 -6.42 10.18 6.59
N ILE A 112 -6.13 10.14 5.29
CA ILE A 112 -5.98 8.87 4.57
C ILE A 112 -4.64 8.20 4.90
N GLN A 113 -4.62 6.87 4.80
CA GLN A 113 -3.40 6.07 4.92
C GLN A 113 -3.24 5.13 3.73
N LYS A 114 -2.00 4.92 3.33
CA LYS A 114 -1.62 4.00 2.25
C LYS A 114 -0.18 3.53 2.42
N CYS A 115 0.17 2.42 1.80
CA CYS A 115 1.54 1.93 1.78
C CYS A 115 2.49 2.97 1.13
N GLU A 116 3.60 3.25 1.79
CA GLU A 116 4.72 4.10 1.34
C GLU A 116 6.03 3.31 1.25
N LEU A 117 5.94 1.96 1.15
CA LEU A 117 7.07 1.03 1.04
C LEU A 117 8.06 1.09 2.22
N CYS A 118 7.64 1.65 3.36
CA CYS A 118 8.50 1.91 4.52
C CYS A 118 9.79 2.69 4.19
N LEU A 119 9.78 3.54 3.15
CA LEU A 119 10.96 4.27 2.68
C LEU A 119 11.61 5.14 3.78
N LYS A 120 10.80 5.62 4.73
CA LYS A 120 11.27 6.44 5.86
C LYS A 120 11.58 5.64 7.12
N ASN A 121 11.08 4.39 7.23
CA ASN A 121 11.02 3.64 8.49
C ASN A 121 11.80 2.32 8.47
N SER A 122 12.33 1.89 7.33
CA SER A 122 12.99 0.60 7.18
C SER A 122 14.24 0.69 6.31
N THR A 123 15.24 -0.10 6.65
CA THR A 123 16.45 -0.26 5.86
C THR A 123 16.34 -1.54 5.01
N GLY A 124 16.26 -1.38 3.70
CA GLY A 124 16.36 -2.48 2.73
C GLY A 124 15.03 -3.01 2.21
N ALA A 125 14.12 -3.50 3.05
CA ALA A 125 12.82 -4.02 2.62
C ALA A 125 11.67 -3.59 3.57
N PRO A 126 10.43 -3.50 3.07
CA PRO A 126 9.27 -3.17 3.90
C PRO A 126 9.06 -4.17 5.05
N ALA A 127 8.66 -3.67 6.22
CA ALA A 127 8.50 -4.47 7.43
C ALA A 127 7.53 -5.66 7.24
N CYS A 128 6.47 -5.49 6.47
CA CYS A 128 5.52 -6.57 6.15
C CYS A 128 6.16 -7.70 5.33
N VAL A 129 7.13 -7.39 4.49
CA VAL A 129 7.89 -8.39 3.70
C VAL A 129 8.82 -9.17 4.63
N LEU A 130 9.55 -8.45 5.49
CA LEU A 130 10.47 -9.07 6.46
C LEU A 130 9.74 -9.92 7.51
N GLY A 131 8.54 -9.50 7.89
CA GLY A 131 7.72 -10.19 8.90
C GLY A 131 6.81 -11.29 8.33
N CYS A 132 6.86 -11.58 7.03
CA CYS A 132 6.05 -12.64 6.43
C CYS A 132 6.69 -14.01 6.68
N PRO A 133 6.11 -14.90 7.51
CA PRO A 133 6.74 -16.17 7.88
C PRO A 133 6.86 -17.13 6.70
N ASN A 134 5.95 -17.02 5.74
CA ASN A 134 5.91 -17.92 4.58
C ASN A 134 6.44 -17.27 3.29
N HIS A 135 7.08 -16.09 3.41
CA HIS A 135 7.63 -15.34 2.27
C HIS A 135 6.62 -15.11 1.12
N ALA A 136 5.35 -15.01 1.46
CA ALA A 136 4.28 -14.74 0.50
C ALA A 136 4.32 -13.32 -0.06
N LEU A 137 5.15 -12.42 0.50
CA LEU A 137 5.35 -11.07 0.03
C LEU A 137 6.74 -10.92 -0.57
N GLU A 138 6.81 -10.54 -1.82
CA GLU A 138 8.05 -10.31 -2.53
C GLU A 138 8.27 -8.81 -2.79
N TYR A 139 9.42 -8.29 -2.42
CA TYR A 139 9.83 -6.90 -2.71
C TYR A 139 10.79 -6.88 -3.89
N LYS A 140 10.24 -6.73 -5.09
CA LYS A 140 10.99 -6.83 -6.34
C LYS A 140 10.59 -5.77 -7.36
N GLU A 141 11.46 -5.57 -8.32
CA GLU A 141 11.19 -4.77 -9.50
C GLU A 141 10.68 -5.67 -10.63
N LEU A 142 9.49 -5.37 -11.12
CA LEU A 142 8.98 -6.00 -12.34
C LEU A 142 9.07 -4.99 -13.48
N ALA A 143 9.48 -5.46 -14.64
CA ALA A 143 9.39 -4.69 -15.86
C ALA A 143 7.91 -4.37 -16.13
N GLU A 144 7.56 -3.10 -16.28
CA GLU A 144 6.20 -2.73 -16.68
C GLU A 144 5.91 -3.31 -18.07
N PRO A 145 4.76 -3.94 -18.28
CA PRO A 145 4.37 -4.37 -19.62
C PRO A 145 4.32 -3.13 -20.51
N LYS A 146 5.04 -3.17 -21.63
CA LYS A 146 5.00 -2.09 -22.63
C LYS A 146 3.54 -1.85 -23.00
N LYS A 147 3.04 -0.63 -22.77
CA LYS A 147 1.67 -0.24 -23.19
C LYS A 147 1.54 -0.55 -24.66
N SER A 148 0.73 -1.54 -25.03
CA SER A 148 0.33 -1.76 -26.40
C SER A 148 -0.43 -0.50 -26.84
N LYS A 149 0.13 0.24 -27.80
CA LYS A 149 -0.55 1.36 -28.46
C LYS A 149 -1.81 0.77 -29.11
N LYS A 150 -2.98 0.93 -28.47
CA LYS A 150 -4.25 0.70 -29.17
C LYS A 150 -4.29 1.69 -30.34
N LYS A 151 -4.03 1.18 -31.55
CA LYS A 151 -4.35 1.88 -32.79
C LYS A 151 -5.84 2.15 -32.76
N GLY A 152 -6.23 3.41 -32.70
CA GLY A 152 -7.60 3.82 -32.80
C GLY A 152 -8.16 3.36 -34.16
N ALA A 153 -9.07 2.41 -34.13
CA ALA A 153 -9.93 2.15 -35.28
C ALA A 153 -10.89 3.32 -35.40
N ARG A 154 -10.56 4.26 -36.30
CA ARG A 154 -11.54 5.20 -36.84
C ARG A 154 -12.44 4.39 -37.74
N THR A 155 -13.64 4.09 -37.31
CA THR A 155 -14.74 3.71 -38.22
C THR A 155 -15.27 4.98 -38.89
N LYS A 156 -15.25 4.93 -40.21
CA LYS A 156 -15.93 5.90 -41.08
C LYS A 156 -17.44 5.69 -40.99
#